data_e61d813f65c7aed69fb31a6b1ced23cf
#
_entry.id   e61d813f65c7aed69fb31a6b1ced23cf
#
_cell.length_a   1.000
_cell.length_b   1.000
_cell.length_c   1.000
_cell.angle_alpha   90.00
_cell.angle_beta   90.00
_cell.angle_gamma   90.00
#
_symmetry.space_group_name_H-M   'P 1'
#
loop_
_entity.id
_entity.type
_entity.pdbx_description
1 polymer ?
#
loop_
_entity_poly.entity_id
_entity_poly.type
_entity_poly.pdbx_seq_one_letter_code
_entity_poly.pdbx_strand_id
1 'polypeptide(L)'
;MAKILVIGGGAMGSAFTVPCIDNNNKVTITEPYSKNFIRDLTSKKKFHSSLKLNLSKKLKFKKFSGDLLKEKFDLIVIALSLSGIDFIGKALKTSKVKTPLLVLTKGLKHEKKTNKIFTISEQLKKNYNLMNISVLKGPCLAKELARKNQTSVIIANRNIKIAKWIGKSISTKYYLIDFSTDVIGVEVCS
;
A
#
# COMPACT_ATOMS: atom_id res chain seq x y z
N MET A 1 -11.00 10.71 -10.17
CA MET A 1 -10.07 11.18 -9.12
C MET A 1 -10.44 10.48 -7.83
N ALA A 2 -9.57 9.61 -7.34
CA ALA A 2 -9.80 8.86 -6.09
C ALA A 2 -9.09 9.52 -4.90
N LYS A 3 -9.61 9.28 -3.67
CA LYS A 3 -8.93 9.61 -2.41
C LYS A 3 -8.21 8.36 -1.90
N ILE A 4 -6.88 8.39 -1.86
CA ILE A 4 -6.04 7.25 -1.52
C ILE A 4 -5.32 7.54 -0.20
N LEU A 5 -5.42 6.60 0.76
CA LEU A 5 -4.60 6.60 1.96
C LEU A 5 -3.48 5.58 1.80
N VAL A 6 -2.23 6.01 1.93
CA VAL A 6 -1.06 5.12 1.98
C VAL A 6 -0.59 5.02 3.44
N ILE A 7 -0.56 3.81 3.97
CA ILE A 7 -0.09 3.51 5.33
C ILE A 7 1.29 2.87 5.23
N GLY A 8 2.30 3.61 5.67
CA GLY A 8 3.72 3.27 5.58
C GLY A 8 4.48 4.32 4.77
N GLY A 9 5.28 5.11 5.46
CA GLY A 9 6.10 6.20 4.91
C GLY A 9 7.51 5.76 4.48
N GLY A 10 7.77 4.46 4.45
CA GLY A 10 9.04 3.91 3.96
C GLY A 10 9.24 4.10 2.47
N ALA A 11 10.35 3.60 1.94
CA ALA A 11 10.73 3.81 0.55
C ALA A 11 9.63 3.41 -0.44
N MET A 12 9.05 2.20 -0.30
CA MET A 12 8.02 1.72 -1.24
C MET A 12 6.71 2.49 -1.10
N GLY A 13 6.20 2.73 0.12
CA GLY A 13 4.96 3.48 0.31
C GLY A 13 5.07 4.91 -0.21
N SER A 14 6.19 5.59 0.05
CA SER A 14 6.45 6.93 -0.47
C SER A 14 6.61 6.95 -1.99
N ALA A 15 7.33 5.99 -2.59
CA ALA A 15 7.46 5.86 -4.04
C ALA A 15 6.12 5.61 -4.72
N PHE A 16 5.26 4.77 -4.12
CA PHE A 16 3.93 4.46 -4.65
C PHE A 16 3.01 5.68 -4.72
N THR A 17 3.25 6.72 -3.89
CA THR A 17 2.48 7.96 -4.00
C THR A 17 2.70 8.69 -5.32
N VAL A 18 3.84 8.46 -6.00
CA VAL A 18 4.20 9.17 -7.24
C VAL A 18 3.21 8.84 -8.37
N PRO A 19 3.03 7.57 -8.81
CA PRO A 19 2.06 7.24 -9.85
C PRO A 19 0.63 7.57 -9.43
N CYS A 20 0.28 7.46 -8.14
CA CYS A 20 -1.05 7.87 -7.65
C CYS A 20 -1.32 9.36 -7.90
N ILE A 21 -0.35 10.22 -7.60
CA ILE A 21 -0.48 11.68 -7.79
C ILE A 21 -0.43 12.04 -9.28
N ASP A 22 0.44 11.41 -10.05
CA ASP A 22 0.55 11.64 -11.50
C ASP A 22 -0.75 11.26 -12.24
N ASN A 23 -1.48 10.27 -11.71
CA ASN A 23 -2.82 9.92 -12.20
C ASN A 23 -3.94 10.74 -11.52
N ASN A 24 -3.64 11.97 -11.11
CA ASN A 24 -4.58 12.97 -10.58
C ASN A 24 -5.39 12.57 -9.33
N ASN A 25 -4.87 11.65 -8.49
CA ASN A 25 -5.55 11.32 -7.24
C ASN A 25 -5.17 12.23 -6.09
N LYS A 26 -6.06 12.34 -5.10
CA LYS A 26 -5.79 12.96 -3.80
C LYS A 26 -5.13 11.93 -2.89
N VAL A 27 -3.84 12.09 -2.62
CA VAL A 27 -3.08 11.11 -1.85
C VAL A 27 -2.74 11.67 -0.47
N THR A 28 -3.10 10.89 0.55
CA THR A 28 -2.68 11.09 1.93
C THR A 28 -1.75 9.95 2.32
N ILE A 29 -0.63 10.27 2.95
CA ILE A 29 0.29 9.27 3.50
C ILE A 29 0.35 9.41 5.02
N THR A 30 0.48 8.28 5.70
CA THR A 30 0.69 8.21 7.16
C THR A 30 1.79 7.22 7.48
N GLU A 31 2.51 7.47 8.57
CA GLU A 31 3.58 6.61 9.05
C GLU A 31 3.38 6.34 10.55
N PRO A 32 3.07 5.09 10.95
CA PRO A 32 2.79 4.77 12.35
C PRO A 32 4.02 4.59 13.25
N TYR A 33 5.22 4.32 12.71
CA TYR A 33 6.34 3.85 13.51
C TYR A 33 7.61 4.70 13.43
N SER A 34 8.02 5.04 12.20
CA SER A 34 9.33 5.63 11.97
C SER A 34 9.33 7.14 12.15
N LYS A 35 9.95 7.61 13.26
CA LYS A 35 10.15 9.05 13.50
C LYS A 35 10.92 9.72 12.34
N ASN A 36 11.88 9.02 11.73
CA ASN A 36 12.65 9.52 10.59
C ASN A 36 11.76 9.78 9.38
N PHE A 37 10.92 8.80 9.01
CA PHE A 37 10.00 8.99 7.88
C PHE A 37 8.91 10.02 8.17
N ILE A 38 8.43 10.12 9.41
CA ILE A 38 7.53 11.20 9.82
C ILE A 38 8.19 12.56 9.58
N ARG A 39 9.44 12.73 10.02
CA ARG A 39 10.21 13.97 9.82
C ARG A 39 10.38 14.27 8.32
N ASP A 40 10.75 13.28 7.51
CA ASP A 40 10.91 13.43 6.07
C ASP A 40 9.61 13.92 5.42
N LEU A 41 8.48 13.29 5.75
CA LEU A 41 7.15 13.60 5.21
C LEU A 41 6.58 14.95 5.67
N THR A 42 6.97 15.42 6.84
CA THR A 42 6.51 16.72 7.41
C THR A 42 7.41 17.89 7.07
N SER A 43 8.63 17.64 6.58
CA SER A 43 9.57 18.70 6.21
C SER A 43 9.03 19.56 5.05
N LYS A 44 9.41 20.86 5.01
CA LYS A 44 9.02 21.78 3.93
C LYS A 44 9.38 21.26 2.54
N LYS A 45 10.56 20.65 2.38
CA LYS A 45 11.04 20.08 1.12
C LYS A 45 10.50 18.69 0.84
N LYS A 46 9.93 18.01 1.86
CA LYS A 46 9.52 16.60 1.80
C LYS A 46 10.60 15.69 1.22
N PHE A 47 11.85 15.98 1.59
CA PHE A 47 12.99 15.17 1.16
C PHE A 47 12.94 13.81 1.85
N HIS A 48 12.82 12.74 1.06
CA HIS A 48 12.76 11.39 1.57
C HIS A 48 14.16 10.77 1.60
N SER A 49 14.67 10.51 2.79
CA SER A 49 16.06 10.06 3.03
C SER A 49 16.42 8.78 2.28
N SER A 50 15.55 7.76 2.28
CA SER A 50 15.82 6.49 1.59
C SER A 50 15.69 6.56 0.06
N LEU A 51 14.83 7.42 -0.46
CA LEU A 51 14.66 7.61 -1.90
C LEU A 51 15.65 8.61 -2.48
N LYS A 52 16.22 9.48 -1.64
CA LYS A 52 17.13 10.59 -2.00
C LYS A 52 16.50 11.54 -3.04
N LEU A 53 15.23 11.86 -2.84
CA LEU A 53 14.49 12.83 -3.67
C LEU A 53 13.39 13.54 -2.86
N ASN A 54 12.89 14.63 -3.42
CA ASN A 54 11.75 15.35 -2.83
C ASN A 54 10.44 14.73 -3.34
N LEU A 55 9.53 14.45 -2.41
CA LEU A 55 8.18 14.01 -2.74
C LEU A 55 7.31 15.19 -3.20
N SER A 56 6.25 14.89 -3.90
CA SER A 56 5.32 15.90 -4.44
C SER A 56 4.76 16.80 -3.33
N LYS A 57 4.69 18.11 -3.61
CA LYS A 57 4.00 19.08 -2.73
C LYS A 57 2.51 18.78 -2.57
N LYS A 58 1.89 18.10 -3.56
CA LYS A 58 0.48 17.66 -3.53
C LYS A 58 0.23 16.53 -2.52
N LEU A 59 1.29 15.79 -2.10
CA LEU A 59 1.17 14.72 -1.10
C LEU A 59 0.81 15.33 0.26
N LYS A 60 -0.27 14.83 0.87
CA LYS A 60 -0.67 15.22 2.23
C LYS A 60 -0.15 14.22 3.24
N PHE A 61 0.45 14.70 4.33
CA PHE A 61 0.76 13.87 5.48
C PHE A 61 -0.31 14.07 6.57
N LYS A 62 -0.75 12.96 7.17
CA LYS A 62 -1.58 12.96 8.38
C LYS A 62 -0.96 12.01 9.41
N LYS A 63 -1.00 12.39 10.69
CA LYS A 63 -0.59 11.50 11.78
C LYS A 63 -1.48 10.27 11.83
N PHE A 64 -0.90 9.10 12.03
CA PHE A 64 -1.66 7.86 12.14
C PHE A 64 -2.57 7.89 13.38
N SER A 65 -3.84 7.57 13.20
CA SER A 65 -4.84 7.43 14.27
C SER A 65 -6.01 6.57 13.82
N GLY A 66 -6.79 6.08 14.78
CA GLY A 66 -8.05 5.38 14.47
C GLY A 66 -9.07 6.26 13.73
N ASP A 67 -9.07 7.56 14.01
CA ASP A 67 -9.99 8.49 13.34
C ASP A 67 -9.60 8.74 11.89
N LEU A 68 -8.29 8.78 11.58
CA LEU A 68 -7.83 8.81 10.19
C LEU A 68 -8.37 7.62 9.40
N LEU A 69 -8.43 6.41 10.01
CA LEU A 69 -8.93 5.21 9.35
C LEU A 69 -10.45 5.23 9.11
N LYS A 70 -11.19 6.07 9.84
CA LYS A 70 -12.65 6.28 9.66
C LYS A 70 -12.98 7.33 8.61
N GLU A 71 -12.00 8.12 8.16
CA GLU A 71 -12.22 9.08 7.08
C GLU A 71 -12.59 8.37 5.78
N LYS A 72 -13.35 9.06 4.93
CA LYS A 72 -13.76 8.54 3.61
C LYS A 72 -12.58 8.52 2.65
N PHE A 73 -12.02 7.32 2.43
CA PHE A 73 -11.08 7.00 1.37
C PHE A 73 -11.71 6.00 0.40
N ASP A 74 -11.32 6.08 -0.87
CA ASP A 74 -11.74 5.13 -1.90
C ASP A 74 -10.83 3.90 -1.94
N LEU A 75 -9.57 4.05 -1.51
CA LEU A 75 -8.56 3.00 -1.42
C LEU A 75 -7.65 3.22 -0.22
N ILE A 76 -7.36 2.16 0.53
CA ILE A 76 -6.32 2.14 1.55
C ILE A 76 -5.19 1.21 1.09
N VAL A 77 -3.97 1.74 1.05
CA VAL A 77 -2.77 1.03 0.64
C VAL A 77 -1.93 0.70 1.86
N ILE A 78 -1.59 -0.58 2.02
CA ILE A 78 -0.74 -1.06 3.12
C ILE A 78 0.67 -1.29 2.57
N ALA A 79 1.62 -0.45 3.00
CA ALA A 79 3.02 -0.46 2.58
C ALA A 79 3.97 -0.53 3.78
N LEU A 80 3.58 -1.29 4.80
CA LEU A 80 4.37 -1.54 6.01
C LEU A 80 5.31 -2.73 5.82
N SER A 81 6.26 -2.91 6.74
CA SER A 81 7.01 -4.15 6.87
C SER A 81 6.11 -5.31 7.32
N LEU A 82 6.57 -6.54 7.11
CA LEU A 82 5.82 -7.74 7.54
C LEU A 82 5.47 -7.70 9.04
N SER A 83 6.35 -7.18 9.89
CA SER A 83 6.11 -7.02 11.32
C SER A 83 4.98 -6.03 11.66
N GLY A 84 4.65 -5.12 10.75
CA GLY A 84 3.56 -4.14 10.93
C GLY A 84 2.17 -4.67 10.56
N ILE A 85 2.06 -5.86 9.97
CA ILE A 85 0.78 -6.39 9.46
C ILE A 85 -0.21 -6.68 10.58
N ASP A 86 0.24 -7.26 11.69
CA ASP A 86 -0.68 -7.55 12.81
C ASP A 86 -1.21 -6.27 13.46
N PHE A 87 -0.36 -5.26 13.59
CA PHE A 87 -0.78 -3.95 14.11
C PHE A 87 -1.84 -3.30 13.21
N ILE A 88 -1.57 -3.21 11.89
CA ILE A 88 -2.52 -2.55 10.99
C ILE A 88 -3.80 -3.36 10.81
N GLY A 89 -3.73 -4.69 10.80
CA GLY A 89 -4.89 -5.56 10.75
C GLY A 89 -5.83 -5.31 11.94
N LYS A 90 -5.27 -5.22 13.16
CA LYS A 90 -6.02 -4.89 14.38
C LYS A 90 -6.64 -3.48 14.29
N ALA A 91 -5.88 -2.48 13.86
CA ALA A 91 -6.36 -1.11 13.75
C ALA A 91 -7.52 -0.98 12.74
N LEU A 92 -7.39 -1.59 11.55
CA LEU A 92 -8.44 -1.60 10.52
C LEU A 92 -9.72 -2.31 11.01
N LYS A 93 -9.58 -3.46 11.70
CA LYS A 93 -10.71 -4.17 12.30
C LYS A 93 -11.42 -3.31 13.34
N THR A 94 -10.66 -2.72 14.28
CA THR A 94 -11.21 -1.86 15.35
C THR A 94 -11.93 -0.64 14.78
N SER A 95 -11.41 -0.05 13.71
CA SER A 95 -12.01 1.10 13.01
C SER A 95 -13.14 0.68 12.05
N LYS A 96 -13.49 -0.62 11.97
CA LYS A 96 -14.56 -1.18 11.12
C LYS A 96 -14.43 -0.76 9.64
N VAL A 97 -13.19 -0.73 9.13
CA VAL A 97 -12.89 -0.31 7.76
C VAL A 97 -13.51 -1.27 6.74
N LYS A 98 -14.28 -0.71 5.80
CA LYS A 98 -14.88 -1.44 4.66
C LYS A 98 -14.26 -1.03 3.32
N THR A 99 -13.42 -0.01 3.31
CA THR A 99 -12.72 0.48 2.13
C THR A 99 -11.87 -0.61 1.50
N PRO A 100 -11.82 -0.76 0.16
CA PRO A 100 -10.92 -1.67 -0.51
C PRO A 100 -9.46 -1.47 -0.06
N LEU A 101 -8.77 -2.60 0.15
CA LEU A 101 -7.37 -2.62 0.58
C LEU A 101 -6.46 -3.05 -0.57
N LEU A 102 -5.30 -2.41 -0.69
CA LEU A 102 -4.22 -2.81 -1.57
C LEU A 102 -2.96 -3.07 -0.75
N VAL A 103 -2.45 -4.30 -0.79
CA VAL A 103 -1.28 -4.72 -0.02
C VAL A 103 -0.04 -4.74 -0.90
N LEU A 104 0.94 -3.90 -0.56
CA LEU A 104 2.26 -3.86 -1.21
C LEU A 104 3.30 -4.67 -0.43
N THR A 105 3.05 -4.90 0.86
CA THR A 105 3.96 -5.65 1.74
C THR A 105 4.29 -7.01 1.16
N LYS A 106 5.57 -7.36 1.16
CA LYS A 106 6.08 -8.67 0.72
C LYS A 106 6.35 -9.59 1.91
N GLY A 107 6.32 -10.89 1.66
CA GLY A 107 6.67 -11.95 2.61
C GLY A 107 5.50 -12.85 2.98
N LEU A 108 5.83 -13.88 3.76
CA LEU A 108 4.91 -14.91 4.23
C LEU A 108 4.95 -14.95 5.76
N LYS A 109 3.84 -15.28 6.39
CA LYS A 109 3.74 -15.44 7.84
C LYS A 109 3.74 -16.90 8.23
N HIS A 110 4.70 -17.31 9.04
CA HIS A 110 4.71 -18.63 9.67
C HIS A 110 3.96 -18.57 11.01
N GLU A 111 2.90 -19.36 11.13
CA GLU A 111 2.15 -19.54 12.37
C GLU A 111 2.73 -20.75 13.15
N LYS A 112 3.56 -20.47 14.15
CA LYS A 112 4.28 -21.52 14.91
C LYS A 112 3.36 -22.57 15.54
N LYS A 113 2.16 -22.19 16.01
CA LYS A 113 1.23 -23.11 16.69
C LYS A 113 0.68 -24.19 15.77
N THR A 114 0.42 -23.88 14.52
CA THR A 114 -0.17 -24.82 13.54
C THR A 114 0.84 -25.29 12.51
N ASN A 115 2.07 -24.78 12.57
CA ASN A 115 3.14 -24.99 11.59
C ASN A 115 2.71 -24.69 10.15
N LYS A 116 1.80 -23.73 9.99
CA LYS A 116 1.29 -23.32 8.66
C LYS A 116 1.90 -22.00 8.22
N ILE A 117 2.05 -21.87 6.90
CA ILE A 117 2.47 -20.62 6.26
C ILE A 117 1.23 -19.98 5.63
N PHE A 118 1.10 -18.68 5.81
CA PHE A 118 0.02 -17.87 5.24
C PHE A 118 0.59 -16.71 4.44
N THR A 119 -0.08 -16.36 3.37
CA THR A 119 0.15 -15.08 2.71
C THR A 119 -0.39 -13.93 3.57
N ILE A 120 0.00 -12.70 3.27
CA ILE A 120 -0.46 -11.52 4.03
C ILE A 120 -1.96 -11.33 3.87
N SER A 121 -2.48 -11.54 2.66
CA SER A 121 -3.92 -11.42 2.39
C SER A 121 -4.74 -12.45 3.17
N GLU A 122 -4.27 -13.70 3.26
CA GLU A 122 -4.89 -14.75 4.07
C GLU A 122 -4.87 -14.40 5.56
N GLN A 123 -3.72 -13.92 6.07
CA GLN A 123 -3.59 -13.50 7.46
C GLN A 123 -4.57 -12.37 7.81
N LEU A 124 -4.65 -11.33 6.97
CA LEU A 124 -5.54 -10.20 7.18
C LEU A 124 -7.01 -10.64 7.16
N LYS A 125 -7.38 -11.55 6.26
CA LYS A 125 -8.72 -12.12 6.20
C LYS A 125 -9.03 -13.00 7.41
N LYS A 126 -8.16 -13.97 7.74
CA LYS A 126 -8.37 -14.96 8.81
C LYS A 126 -8.43 -14.31 10.19
N ASN A 127 -7.43 -13.45 10.51
CA ASN A 127 -7.25 -12.95 11.86
C ASN A 127 -8.05 -11.67 12.15
N TYR A 128 -8.33 -10.88 11.12
CA TYR A 128 -8.97 -9.57 11.28
C TYR A 128 -10.29 -9.42 10.56
N ASN A 129 -10.74 -10.47 9.84
CA ASN A 129 -11.99 -10.47 9.07
C ASN A 129 -12.06 -9.29 8.06
N LEU A 130 -10.91 -8.95 7.47
CA LEU A 130 -10.85 -7.91 6.45
C LEU A 130 -11.19 -8.52 5.09
N MET A 131 -12.07 -7.84 4.38
CA MET A 131 -12.54 -8.25 3.05
C MET A 131 -12.01 -7.28 1.98
N ASN A 132 -12.28 -7.57 0.70
CA ASN A 132 -11.86 -6.72 -0.42
C ASN A 132 -10.36 -6.40 -0.44
N ILE A 133 -9.54 -7.42 -0.20
CA ILE A 133 -8.08 -7.30 -0.22
C ILE A 133 -7.58 -7.58 -1.63
N SER A 134 -6.89 -6.61 -2.19
CA SER A 134 -6.06 -6.76 -3.39
C SER A 134 -4.59 -6.78 -3.00
N VAL A 135 -3.77 -7.44 -3.79
CA VAL A 135 -2.32 -7.45 -3.64
C VAL A 135 -1.67 -6.87 -4.89
N LEU A 136 -0.58 -6.13 -4.71
CA LEU A 136 0.22 -5.61 -5.81
C LEU A 136 1.64 -6.15 -5.66
N LYS A 137 2.11 -6.83 -6.69
CA LYS A 137 3.40 -7.52 -6.71
C LYS A 137 4.09 -7.34 -8.07
N GLY A 138 5.39 -7.58 -8.08
CA GLY A 138 6.21 -7.50 -9.28
C GLY A 138 7.61 -6.96 -9.03
N PRO A 139 8.47 -6.90 -10.06
CA PRO A 139 9.84 -6.44 -10.01
C PRO A 139 9.90 -4.90 -9.98
N CYS A 140 9.36 -4.30 -8.92
CA CYS A 140 9.29 -2.85 -8.76
C CYS A 140 10.21 -2.40 -7.63
N LEU A 141 11.27 -1.67 -7.97
CA LEU A 141 12.17 -1.06 -7.01
C LEU A 141 11.69 0.36 -6.65
N ALA A 142 11.63 0.66 -5.35
CA ALA A 142 11.11 1.93 -4.87
C ALA A 142 11.82 3.16 -5.46
N LYS A 143 13.15 3.12 -5.59
CA LYS A 143 13.93 4.23 -6.17
C LYS A 143 13.63 4.44 -7.65
N GLU A 144 13.41 3.36 -8.39
CA GLU A 144 13.07 3.41 -9.83
C GLU A 144 11.66 3.97 -10.03
N LEU A 145 10.68 3.44 -9.28
CA LEU A 145 9.32 3.95 -9.31
C LEU A 145 9.25 5.44 -8.97
N ALA A 146 9.97 5.86 -7.93
CA ALA A 146 10.01 7.25 -7.51
C ALA A 146 10.63 8.19 -8.57
N ARG A 147 11.54 7.67 -9.41
CA ARG A 147 12.16 8.37 -10.55
C ARG A 147 11.37 8.24 -11.85
N LYS A 148 10.21 7.57 -11.80
CA LYS A 148 9.33 7.31 -12.94
C LYS A 148 9.98 6.44 -14.02
N ASN A 149 10.91 5.57 -13.63
CA ASN A 149 11.44 4.55 -14.53
C ASN A 149 10.32 3.56 -14.86
N GLN A 150 10.35 3.08 -16.10
CA GLN A 150 9.34 2.14 -16.56
C GLN A 150 9.41 0.82 -15.76
N THR A 151 8.28 0.40 -15.22
CA THR A 151 8.15 -0.85 -14.48
C THR A 151 6.75 -1.43 -14.67
N SER A 152 6.64 -2.75 -14.55
CA SER A 152 5.37 -3.47 -14.64
C SER A 152 5.10 -4.24 -13.35
N VAL A 153 3.83 -4.25 -12.94
CA VAL A 153 3.37 -4.95 -11.74
C VAL A 153 2.03 -5.62 -12.00
N ILE A 154 1.66 -6.58 -11.15
CA ILE A 154 0.38 -7.27 -11.20
C ILE A 154 -0.45 -6.89 -10.00
N ILE A 155 -1.72 -6.53 -10.22
CA ILE A 155 -2.73 -6.44 -9.16
C ILE A 155 -3.59 -7.69 -9.22
N ALA A 156 -3.64 -8.42 -8.10
CA ALA A 156 -4.54 -9.55 -7.96
C ALA A 156 -5.66 -9.26 -6.95
N ASN A 157 -6.87 -9.63 -7.35
CA ASN A 157 -8.06 -9.65 -6.50
C ASN A 157 -9.02 -10.72 -7.03
N ARG A 158 -9.66 -11.49 -6.16
CA ARG A 158 -10.68 -12.48 -6.56
C ARG A 158 -11.80 -11.86 -7.42
N ASN A 159 -12.13 -10.59 -7.19
CA ASN A 159 -13.00 -9.81 -8.06
C ASN A 159 -12.15 -8.96 -9.01
N ILE A 160 -12.01 -9.42 -10.24
CA ILE A 160 -11.21 -8.76 -11.29
C ILE A 160 -11.66 -7.30 -11.56
N LYS A 161 -12.92 -6.96 -11.33
CA LYS A 161 -13.42 -5.60 -11.50
C LYS A 161 -12.77 -4.64 -10.50
N ILE A 162 -12.52 -5.10 -9.26
CA ILE A 162 -11.82 -4.33 -8.23
C ILE A 162 -10.35 -4.13 -8.63
N ALA A 163 -9.66 -5.20 -9.07
CA ALA A 163 -8.29 -5.10 -9.54
C ALA A 163 -8.15 -4.09 -10.69
N LYS A 164 -9.02 -4.16 -11.70
CA LYS A 164 -9.05 -3.25 -12.84
C LYS A 164 -9.35 -1.80 -12.41
N TRP A 165 -10.28 -1.59 -11.47
CA TRP A 165 -10.56 -0.26 -10.94
C TRP A 165 -9.36 0.35 -10.24
N ILE A 166 -8.68 -0.43 -9.38
CA ILE A 166 -7.45 0.03 -8.71
C ILE A 166 -6.39 0.35 -9.76
N GLY A 167 -6.15 -0.56 -10.72
CA GLY A 167 -5.17 -0.36 -11.78
C GLY A 167 -5.43 0.91 -12.58
N LYS A 168 -6.66 1.15 -13.01
CA LYS A 168 -7.04 2.39 -13.69
C LYS A 168 -6.76 3.63 -12.85
N SER A 169 -6.87 3.52 -11.53
CA SER A 169 -6.62 4.65 -10.62
C SER A 169 -5.14 4.99 -10.44
N ILE A 170 -4.22 4.06 -10.71
CA ILE A 170 -2.79 4.25 -10.41
C ILE A 170 -1.85 4.03 -11.61
N SER A 171 -2.35 3.50 -12.73
CA SER A 171 -1.56 3.27 -13.94
C SER A 171 -1.10 4.58 -14.56
N THR A 172 0.13 4.61 -15.08
CA THR A 172 0.73 5.73 -15.80
C THR A 172 1.53 5.19 -17.00
N LYS A 173 2.12 6.08 -17.81
CA LYS A 173 2.97 5.67 -18.94
C LYS A 173 4.22 4.87 -18.51
N TYR A 174 4.65 5.03 -17.25
CA TYR A 174 5.82 4.35 -16.70
C TYR A 174 5.48 3.28 -15.66
N TYR A 175 4.22 3.20 -15.18
CA TYR A 175 3.76 2.22 -14.21
C TYR A 175 2.66 1.38 -14.82
N LEU A 176 3.07 0.30 -15.49
CA LEU A 176 2.20 -0.62 -16.21
C LEU A 176 1.61 -1.64 -15.26
N ILE A 177 0.33 -1.99 -15.46
CA ILE A 177 -0.39 -2.83 -14.50
C ILE A 177 -1.14 -3.92 -15.24
N ASP A 178 -0.78 -5.16 -14.92
CA ASP A 178 -1.51 -6.36 -15.31
C ASP A 178 -2.44 -6.83 -14.18
N PHE A 179 -3.33 -7.76 -14.48
CA PHE A 179 -4.39 -8.18 -13.58
C PHE A 179 -4.48 -9.69 -13.48
N SER A 180 -4.75 -10.18 -12.25
CA SER A 180 -4.98 -11.59 -11.96
C SER A 180 -6.13 -11.78 -10.97
N THR A 181 -6.76 -12.94 -11.00
CA THR A 181 -7.69 -13.40 -9.95
C THR A 181 -7.00 -14.31 -8.94
N ASP A 182 -5.81 -14.79 -9.25
CA ASP A 182 -5.00 -15.63 -8.36
C ASP A 182 -4.20 -14.76 -7.38
N VAL A 183 -4.83 -14.45 -6.26
CA VAL A 183 -4.21 -13.64 -5.20
C VAL A 183 -3.05 -14.38 -4.54
N ILE A 184 -3.20 -15.69 -4.30
CA ILE A 184 -2.20 -16.48 -3.58
C ILE A 184 -0.95 -16.66 -4.46
N GLY A 185 -1.12 -17.08 -5.72
CA GLY A 185 -0.01 -17.25 -6.64
C GLY A 185 0.78 -15.96 -6.82
N VAL A 186 0.10 -14.81 -6.97
CA VAL A 186 0.77 -13.51 -7.10
C VAL A 186 1.50 -13.10 -5.82
N GLU A 187 1.01 -13.44 -4.62
CA GLU A 187 1.72 -13.16 -3.37
C GLU A 187 2.95 -14.05 -3.18
N VAL A 188 2.87 -15.32 -3.56
CA VAL A 188 3.96 -16.29 -3.37
C VAL A 188 5.10 -16.07 -4.36
N CYS A 189 4.81 -15.69 -5.59
CA CYS A 189 5.81 -15.46 -6.65
C CYS A 189 6.50 -14.09 -6.61
N SER A 190 6.42 -13.33 -5.51
CA SER A 190 6.86 -11.93 -5.45
C SER A 190 8.10 -11.67 -4.60
#